data_b98e06be97391031d52e43200296671f
#
_entry.id   b98e06be97391031d52e43200296671f
#
_cell.length_a   1.000
_cell.length_b   1.000
_cell.length_c   1.000
_cell.angle_alpha   90.00
_cell.angle_beta   90.00
_cell.angle_gamma   90.00
#
_symmetry.space_group_name_H-M   'P 1'
#
loop_
_entity.id
_entity.type
_entity.pdbx_description
1 polymer ?
#
loop_
_entity_poly.entity_id
_entity_poly.type
_entity_poly.pdbx_seq_one_letter_code
_entity_poly.pdbx_strand_id
1 'polypeptide(L)'
;MNVTYCLNKCCKIEYMNYNHSTSSEFKYSKSMNKKAGVCIFNSVRGSILMVQSRGVLWGFPKGTVEANETYIECAIRELFEETEIQLNPTELKNCISIKNRSVYYIYDTLHEKGTIPKNAGTRENDVTGLSWIKIDCLYDLVNKNVIKLNFHTKYILKNYLKLILVD
;
A
#
# COMPACT_ATOMS: atom_id res chain seq x y z
N MET A 1 4.26 3.21 -18.69
CA MET A 1 3.33 3.34 -17.54
C MET A 1 1.91 3.24 -18.08
N ASN A 2 1.09 2.40 -17.45
CA ASN A 2 -0.32 2.27 -17.82
C ASN A 2 -1.18 3.11 -16.89
N VAL A 3 -2.34 3.52 -17.39
CA VAL A 3 -3.32 4.27 -16.63
C VAL A 3 -4.69 3.63 -16.82
N THR A 4 -5.38 3.37 -15.74
CA THR A 4 -6.81 3.03 -15.75
C THR A 4 -7.57 3.93 -14.78
N TYR A 5 -8.89 3.87 -14.82
CA TYR A 5 -9.74 4.73 -13.99
C TYR A 5 -10.83 3.89 -13.32
N CYS A 6 -11.32 4.36 -12.17
CA CYS A 6 -12.56 3.85 -11.61
C CYS A 6 -13.75 4.16 -12.54
N LEU A 7 -14.91 3.55 -12.31
CA LEU A 7 -16.12 3.76 -13.12
C LEU A 7 -16.49 5.23 -13.26
N ASN A 8 -16.41 5.97 -12.18
CA ASN A 8 -16.77 7.39 -12.13
C ASN A 8 -15.65 8.31 -12.65
N LYS A 9 -14.53 7.73 -13.14
CA LYS A 9 -13.34 8.44 -13.61
C LYS A 9 -12.73 9.43 -12.61
N CYS A 10 -13.04 9.30 -11.33
CA CYS A 10 -12.54 10.17 -10.28
C CYS A 10 -11.25 9.67 -9.60
N CYS A 11 -10.86 8.41 -9.84
CA CYS A 11 -9.58 7.85 -9.40
C CYS A 11 -8.76 7.45 -10.62
N LYS A 12 -7.57 8.02 -10.74
CA LYS A 12 -6.56 7.63 -11.71
C LYS A 12 -5.66 6.57 -11.08
N ILE A 13 -5.53 5.42 -11.72
CA ILE A 13 -4.75 4.28 -11.24
C ILE A 13 -3.57 4.09 -12.18
N GLU A 14 -2.37 4.39 -11.67
CA GLU A 14 -1.13 4.34 -12.42
C GLU A 14 -0.29 3.14 -12.03
N TYR A 15 0.14 2.36 -13.02
CA TYR A 15 0.94 1.16 -12.80
C TYR A 15 1.85 0.86 -13.99
N MET A 16 2.91 0.10 -13.75
CA MET A 16 3.79 -0.44 -14.79
C MET A 16 3.36 -1.84 -15.19
N ASN A 17 3.53 -2.21 -16.46
CA ASN A 17 3.41 -3.60 -16.86
C ASN A 17 4.56 -4.40 -16.24
N TYR A 18 4.21 -5.35 -15.41
CA TYR A 18 5.16 -6.31 -14.87
C TYR A 18 5.26 -7.50 -15.82
N ASN A 19 6.40 -7.65 -16.49
CA ASN A 19 6.67 -8.83 -17.30
C ASN A 19 6.97 -10.02 -16.38
N HIS A 20 6.08 -10.99 -16.33
CA HIS A 20 6.15 -12.20 -15.50
C HIS A 20 7.36 -13.13 -15.75
N SER A 21 8.29 -12.79 -16.64
CA SER A 21 9.43 -13.65 -17.01
C SER A 21 10.44 -13.88 -15.88
N THR A 22 10.34 -13.20 -14.74
CA THR A 22 11.21 -13.37 -13.58
C THR A 22 10.50 -13.92 -12.33
N SER A 23 9.23 -14.33 -12.46
CA SER A 23 8.39 -14.70 -11.29
C SER A 23 8.63 -16.11 -10.74
N SER A 24 9.54 -16.89 -11.29
CA SER A 24 9.78 -18.29 -10.85
C SER A 24 10.52 -18.42 -9.50
N GLU A 25 11.04 -17.35 -8.92
CA GLU A 25 11.83 -17.42 -7.68
C GLU A 25 11.18 -16.75 -6.44
N PHE A 26 10.02 -16.14 -6.54
CA PHE A 26 9.30 -15.73 -5.35
C PHE A 26 8.60 -16.92 -4.69
N LYS A 27 9.40 -17.84 -4.14
CA LYS A 27 8.91 -18.81 -3.17
C LYS A 27 8.21 -18.03 -2.06
N TYR A 28 6.93 -18.28 -1.88
CA TYR A 28 6.20 -17.93 -0.68
C TYR A 28 6.87 -18.63 0.51
N SER A 29 7.98 -18.10 0.97
CA SER A 29 8.39 -18.42 2.33
C SER A 29 7.28 -17.83 3.19
N LYS A 30 6.66 -18.62 4.06
CA LYS A 30 5.88 -18.14 5.19
C LYS A 30 6.84 -17.30 6.03
N SER A 31 7.10 -16.08 5.55
CA SER A 31 8.03 -15.17 6.18
C SER A 31 7.45 -14.86 7.54
N MET A 32 8.08 -15.39 8.57
CA MET A 32 7.81 -15.04 9.97
C MET A 32 8.24 -13.61 10.29
N ASN A 33 8.66 -12.86 9.28
CA ASN A 33 9.22 -11.53 9.41
C ASN A 33 8.18 -10.53 9.88
N LYS A 34 8.59 -9.69 10.81
CA LYS A 34 7.83 -8.53 11.25
C LYS A 34 7.69 -7.54 10.10
N LYS A 35 6.53 -6.91 9.99
CA LYS A 35 6.23 -5.91 8.96
C LYS A 35 5.80 -4.60 9.59
N ALA A 36 6.16 -3.50 8.95
CA ALA A 36 5.61 -2.20 9.30
C ALA A 36 5.20 -1.41 8.05
N GLY A 37 4.23 -0.53 8.21
CA GLY A 37 3.75 0.31 7.12
C GLY A 37 2.93 1.49 7.61
N VAL A 38 2.45 2.29 6.65
CA VAL A 38 1.61 3.46 6.94
C VAL A 38 0.33 3.40 6.13
N CYS A 39 -0.80 3.56 6.81
CA CYS A 39 -2.10 3.79 6.20
C CYS A 39 -2.29 5.30 6.05
N ILE A 40 -2.17 5.82 4.85
CA ILE A 40 -2.35 7.25 4.59
C ILE A 40 -3.74 7.51 4.03
N PHE A 41 -4.43 8.40 4.70
CA PHE A 41 -5.78 8.84 4.36
C PHE A 41 -5.78 10.33 4.00
N ASN A 42 -6.69 10.71 3.14
CA ASN A 42 -7.16 12.07 3.02
C ASN A 42 -8.64 12.06 3.41
N SER A 43 -8.92 12.33 4.68
CA SER A 43 -10.28 12.25 5.24
C SER A 43 -11.23 13.26 4.59
N VAL A 44 -10.71 14.42 4.17
CA VAL A 44 -11.51 15.48 3.50
C VAL A 44 -11.98 15.03 2.13
N ARG A 45 -11.12 14.31 1.37
CA ARG A 45 -11.46 13.80 0.04
C ARG A 45 -12.03 12.38 0.04
N GLY A 46 -11.99 11.70 1.20
CA GLY A 46 -12.40 10.31 1.33
C GLY A 46 -11.54 9.36 0.51
N SER A 47 -10.24 9.60 0.44
CA SER A 47 -9.29 8.81 -0.36
C SER A 47 -8.18 8.20 0.49
N ILE A 48 -7.58 7.12 -0.01
CA ILE A 48 -6.45 6.42 0.58
C ILE A 48 -5.33 6.26 -0.44
N LEU A 49 -4.08 6.37 0.04
CA LEU A 49 -2.92 6.06 -0.77
C LEU A 49 -2.68 4.56 -0.80
N MET A 50 -2.54 4.04 -2.00
CA MET A 50 -2.20 2.64 -2.23
C MET A 50 -1.04 2.49 -3.20
N VAL A 51 -0.21 1.50 -2.95
CA VAL A 51 0.87 1.09 -3.86
C VAL A 51 0.58 -0.30 -4.40
N GLN A 52 0.94 -0.54 -5.66
CA GLN A 52 0.98 -1.86 -6.25
C GLN A 52 2.37 -2.45 -6.06
N SER A 53 2.45 -3.66 -5.55
CA SER A 53 3.70 -4.39 -5.43
C SER A 53 3.56 -5.81 -5.96
N ARG A 54 4.70 -6.45 -6.25
CA ARG A 54 4.76 -7.80 -6.82
C ARG A 54 3.91 -7.96 -8.08
N GLY A 55 3.81 -6.89 -8.85
CA GLY A 55 3.16 -6.84 -10.14
C GLY A 55 1.64 -6.80 -10.16
N VAL A 56 0.94 -7.18 -9.06
CA VAL A 56 -0.53 -7.31 -9.10
C VAL A 56 -1.25 -6.91 -7.81
N LEU A 57 -0.59 -6.88 -6.65
CA LEU A 57 -1.27 -6.68 -5.37
C LEU A 57 -1.16 -5.23 -4.91
N TRP A 58 -2.30 -4.63 -4.64
CA TRP A 58 -2.43 -3.29 -4.10
C TRP A 58 -2.56 -3.33 -2.57
N GLY A 59 -1.93 -2.38 -1.93
CA GLY A 59 -2.01 -2.24 -0.48
C GLY A 59 -1.38 -0.97 0.05
N PHE A 60 -1.41 -0.83 1.36
CA PHE A 60 -0.70 0.26 2.03
C PHE A 60 0.81 0.08 1.90
N PRO A 61 1.59 1.16 1.78
CA PRO A 61 3.05 1.12 1.80
C PRO A 61 3.57 0.39 3.04
N LYS A 62 4.47 -0.58 2.85
CA LYS A 62 4.96 -1.43 3.94
C LYS A 62 6.14 -2.30 3.53
N GLY A 63 6.97 -2.66 4.47
CA GLY A 63 7.99 -3.66 4.24
C GLY A 63 8.43 -4.43 5.48
N THR A 64 9.57 -5.06 5.39
CA THR A 64 10.13 -5.91 6.44
C THR A 64 10.94 -5.08 7.42
N VAL A 65 10.68 -5.26 8.71
CA VAL A 65 11.50 -4.66 9.78
C VAL A 65 12.90 -5.27 9.74
N GLU A 66 13.91 -4.44 9.59
CA GLU A 66 15.32 -4.82 9.55
C GLU A 66 15.90 -5.03 10.96
N ALA A 67 17.11 -5.59 11.03
CA ALA A 67 17.82 -5.75 12.29
C ALA A 67 18.09 -4.37 12.91
N ASN A 68 17.79 -4.23 14.20
CA ASN A 68 17.95 -3.00 14.99
C ASN A 68 17.04 -1.84 14.56
N GLU A 69 16.04 -2.09 13.75
CA GLU A 69 15.03 -1.11 13.33
C GLU A 69 13.76 -1.26 14.17
N THR A 70 13.19 -0.16 14.62
CA THR A 70 11.88 -0.14 15.25
C THR A 70 10.77 -0.21 14.20
N TYR A 71 9.55 -0.56 14.61
CA TYR A 71 8.40 -0.57 13.67
C TYR A 71 8.14 0.78 13.04
N ILE A 72 8.31 1.89 13.78
CA ILE A 72 8.06 3.23 13.25
C ILE A 72 9.14 3.67 12.25
N GLU A 73 10.41 3.34 12.52
CA GLU A 73 11.51 3.61 11.58
C GLU A 73 11.31 2.82 10.29
N CYS A 74 10.99 1.54 10.37
CA CYS A 74 10.64 0.72 9.22
C CYS A 74 9.47 1.32 8.41
N ALA A 75 8.39 1.69 9.09
CA ALA A 75 7.21 2.24 8.41
C ALA A 75 7.53 3.52 7.63
N ILE A 76 8.36 4.40 8.19
CA ILE A 76 8.78 5.65 7.55
C ILE A 76 9.74 5.38 6.40
N ARG A 77 10.71 4.50 6.58
CA ARG A 77 11.66 4.10 5.52
C ARG A 77 10.92 3.51 4.33
N GLU A 78 10.06 2.52 4.56
CA GLU A 78 9.28 1.85 3.51
C GLU A 78 8.31 2.80 2.80
N LEU A 79 7.68 3.72 3.56
CA LEU A 79 6.85 4.76 2.96
C LEU A 79 7.66 5.61 1.98
N PHE A 80 8.84 6.06 2.39
CA PHE A 80 9.71 6.86 1.53
C PHE A 80 10.20 6.05 0.31
N GLU A 81 10.66 4.82 0.53
CA GLU A 81 11.16 3.95 -0.54
C GLU A 81 10.08 3.60 -1.58
N GLU A 82 8.82 3.44 -1.15
CA GLU A 82 7.71 3.05 -2.03
C GLU A 82 6.96 4.25 -2.65
N THR A 83 7.05 5.46 -2.07
CA THR A 83 6.19 6.60 -2.48
C THR A 83 6.90 7.95 -2.56
N GLU A 84 8.15 8.06 -2.13
CA GLU A 84 8.91 9.31 -1.94
C GLU A 84 8.26 10.30 -0.94
N ILE A 85 7.28 9.84 -0.15
CA ILE A 85 6.69 10.64 0.93
C ILE A 85 7.55 10.54 2.17
N GLN A 86 7.95 11.68 2.71
CA GLN A 86 8.73 11.78 3.94
C GLN A 86 7.85 12.27 5.10
N LEU A 87 7.85 11.53 6.20
CA LEU A 87 7.16 11.87 7.45
C LEU A 87 8.15 11.84 8.62
N ASN A 88 7.84 12.62 9.66
CA ASN A 88 8.54 12.51 10.93
C ASN A 88 7.85 11.49 11.85
N PRO A 89 8.59 10.76 12.69
CA PRO A 89 8.00 9.82 13.65
C PRO A 89 6.92 10.43 14.54
N THR A 90 7.05 11.70 14.89
CA THR A 90 6.09 12.43 15.73
C THR A 90 4.72 12.65 15.10
N GLU A 91 4.61 12.51 13.77
CA GLU A 91 3.35 12.63 13.04
C GLU A 91 2.52 11.35 13.10
N LEU A 92 3.13 10.21 13.45
CA LEU A 92 2.51 8.88 13.50
C LEU A 92 2.09 8.54 14.94
N LYS A 93 0.88 8.90 15.32
CA LYS A 93 0.39 8.77 16.71
C LYS A 93 -0.39 7.48 17.00
N ASN A 94 -1.09 6.95 16.00
CA ASN A 94 -1.96 5.79 16.13
C ASN A 94 -1.48 4.65 15.25
N CYS A 95 -1.66 3.41 15.71
CA CYS A 95 -1.31 2.25 14.92
C CYS A 95 -2.31 1.10 15.07
N ILE A 96 -2.31 0.22 14.08
CA ILE A 96 -3.06 -1.02 14.00
C ILE A 96 -2.07 -2.17 14.05
N SER A 97 -2.27 -3.11 14.97
CA SER A 97 -1.46 -4.32 15.04
C SER A 97 -2.21 -5.52 14.44
N ILE A 98 -1.54 -6.28 13.58
CA ILE A 98 -2.08 -7.49 12.96
C ILE A 98 -1.27 -8.69 13.44
N LYS A 99 -1.93 -9.62 14.16
CA LYS A 99 -1.35 -10.89 14.65
C LYS A 99 0.00 -10.72 15.37
N ASN A 100 0.19 -9.61 16.09
CA ASN A 100 1.42 -9.26 16.82
C ASN A 100 2.73 -9.28 15.99
N ARG A 101 2.62 -9.19 14.66
CA ARG A 101 3.77 -9.26 13.74
C ARG A 101 3.83 -8.13 12.73
N SER A 102 2.72 -7.45 12.53
CA SER A 102 2.66 -6.34 11.57
C SER A 102 2.00 -5.13 12.23
N VAL A 103 2.61 -3.98 12.06
CA VAL A 103 2.12 -2.72 12.61
C VAL A 103 1.93 -1.73 11.48
N TYR A 104 0.75 -1.10 11.43
CA TYR A 104 0.44 -0.05 10.48
C TYR A 104 0.08 1.22 11.22
N TYR A 105 0.87 2.26 11.00
CA TYR A 105 0.60 3.59 11.54
C TYR A 105 -0.45 4.30 10.69
N ILE A 106 -1.28 5.10 11.35
CA ILE A 106 -2.34 5.86 10.68
C ILE A 106 -1.88 7.31 10.53
N TYR A 107 -1.98 7.83 9.33
CA TYR A 107 -1.67 9.22 9.02
C TYR A 107 -2.77 9.83 8.16
N ASP A 108 -3.30 10.98 8.59
CA ASP A 108 -4.27 11.76 7.82
C ASP A 108 -3.60 13.01 7.25
N THR A 109 -3.82 13.27 5.97
CA THR A 109 -3.23 14.39 5.24
C THR A 109 -4.27 15.14 4.42
N LEU A 110 -4.07 16.44 4.27
CA LEU A 110 -4.88 17.26 3.36
C LEU A 110 -4.39 17.21 1.91
N HIS A 111 -3.19 16.69 1.68
CA HIS A 111 -2.51 16.73 0.39
C HIS A 111 -2.25 15.33 -0.16
N GLU A 112 -2.80 15.04 -1.30
CA GLU A 112 -2.53 13.81 -2.05
C GLU A 112 -1.18 13.92 -2.75
N LYS A 113 -0.13 13.46 -2.07
CA LYS A 113 1.26 13.44 -2.56
C LYS A 113 1.70 11.99 -2.82
N GLY A 114 2.90 11.86 -3.33
CA GLY A 114 3.57 10.61 -3.61
C GLY A 114 3.82 10.43 -5.09
N THR A 115 4.94 9.81 -5.40
CA THR A 115 5.37 9.51 -6.77
C THR A 115 5.88 8.08 -6.84
N ILE A 116 5.77 7.45 -8.00
CA ILE A 116 6.39 6.14 -8.24
C ILE A 116 7.91 6.37 -8.30
N PRO A 117 8.69 5.72 -7.42
CA PRO A 117 10.14 5.92 -7.36
C PRO A 117 10.83 5.54 -8.66
N LYS A 118 12.00 6.16 -8.93
CA LYS A 118 12.78 5.88 -10.15
C LYS A 118 13.26 4.42 -10.24
N ASN A 119 13.53 3.78 -9.10
CA ASN A 119 13.95 2.38 -9.01
C ASN A 119 12.76 1.40 -8.88
N ALA A 120 11.54 1.86 -9.09
CA ALA A 120 10.34 1.02 -9.06
C ALA A 120 10.41 -0.14 -10.06
N GLY A 121 9.88 -1.30 -9.69
CA GLY A 121 9.90 -2.51 -10.52
C GLY A 121 11.26 -3.22 -10.59
N THR A 122 12.21 -2.84 -9.76
CA THR A 122 13.52 -3.51 -9.64
C THR A 122 13.51 -4.60 -8.55
N ARG A 123 14.61 -5.34 -8.42
CA ARG A 123 14.79 -6.33 -7.35
C ARG A 123 14.80 -5.68 -5.95
N GLU A 124 15.26 -4.44 -5.87
CA GLU A 124 15.37 -3.68 -4.62
C GLU A 124 14.06 -3.00 -4.22
N ASN A 125 13.24 -2.63 -5.21
CA ASN A 125 11.95 -1.98 -4.99
C ASN A 125 10.88 -2.60 -5.91
N ASP A 126 10.05 -3.46 -5.35
CA ASP A 126 9.01 -4.22 -6.07
C ASP A 126 7.72 -3.43 -6.33
N VAL A 127 7.71 -2.12 -6.02
CA VAL A 127 6.59 -1.23 -6.34
C VAL A 127 6.44 -1.09 -7.85
N THR A 128 5.22 -1.26 -8.33
CA THR A 128 4.86 -1.14 -9.76
C THR A 128 3.74 -0.16 -10.02
N GLY A 129 3.14 0.41 -8.99
CA GLY A 129 2.08 1.40 -9.13
C GLY A 129 1.83 2.18 -7.85
N LEU A 130 1.26 3.37 -8.00
CA LEU A 130 0.86 4.24 -6.90
C LEU A 130 -0.43 4.97 -7.30
N SER A 131 -1.38 5.04 -6.37
CA SER A 131 -2.63 5.77 -6.61
C SER A 131 -3.30 6.21 -5.34
N TRP A 132 -3.92 7.37 -5.39
CA TRP A 132 -4.93 7.80 -4.45
C TRP A 132 -6.29 7.29 -4.90
N ILE A 133 -6.90 6.41 -4.10
CA ILE A 133 -8.16 5.76 -4.44
C ILE A 133 -9.24 6.22 -3.47
N LYS A 134 -10.35 6.72 -3.99
CA LYS A 134 -11.52 7.04 -3.17
C LYS A 134 -12.09 5.77 -2.56
N ILE A 135 -12.38 5.82 -1.27
CA ILE A 135 -12.93 4.69 -0.51
C ILE A 135 -14.22 4.20 -1.15
N ASP A 136 -15.09 5.10 -1.61
CA ASP A 136 -16.35 4.77 -2.28
C ASP A 136 -16.15 4.02 -3.62
N CYS A 137 -15.01 4.23 -4.27
CA CYS A 137 -14.68 3.53 -5.53
C CYS A 137 -14.01 2.18 -5.28
N LEU A 138 -13.47 1.94 -4.09
CA LEU A 138 -12.65 0.78 -3.80
C LEU A 138 -13.42 -0.53 -3.94
N TYR A 139 -14.67 -0.55 -3.48
CA TYR A 139 -15.56 -1.71 -3.60
C TYR A 139 -15.73 -2.15 -5.07
N ASP A 140 -16.07 -1.21 -5.94
CA ASP A 140 -16.24 -1.48 -7.37
C ASP A 140 -14.95 -1.95 -8.05
N LEU A 141 -13.82 -1.31 -7.72
CA LEU A 141 -12.52 -1.66 -8.28
C LEU A 141 -12.09 -3.07 -7.90
N VAL A 142 -12.35 -3.49 -6.66
CA VAL A 142 -12.05 -4.84 -6.17
C VAL A 142 -13.00 -5.86 -6.81
N ASN A 143 -14.31 -5.62 -6.77
CA ASN A 143 -15.31 -6.55 -7.31
C ASN A 143 -15.20 -6.76 -8.82
N LYS A 144 -14.77 -5.75 -9.55
CA LYS A 144 -14.53 -5.84 -11.02
C LYS A 144 -13.14 -6.36 -11.37
N ASN A 145 -12.36 -6.79 -10.37
CA ASN A 145 -10.99 -7.26 -10.54
C ASN A 145 -10.06 -6.25 -11.24
N VAL A 146 -10.35 -4.96 -11.15
CA VAL A 146 -9.46 -3.90 -11.63
C VAL A 146 -8.22 -3.81 -10.73
N ILE A 147 -8.43 -3.96 -9.42
CA ILE A 147 -7.37 -4.07 -8.42
C ILE A 147 -7.56 -5.32 -7.56
N LYS A 148 -6.44 -5.90 -7.12
CA LYS A 148 -6.40 -6.99 -6.15
C LYS A 148 -5.71 -6.52 -4.89
N LEU A 149 -6.36 -6.66 -3.74
CA LEU A 149 -5.79 -6.23 -2.46
C LEU A 149 -4.95 -7.34 -1.82
N ASN A 150 -3.84 -6.95 -1.18
CA ASN A 150 -3.10 -7.86 -0.32
C ASN A 150 -3.87 -8.16 0.98
N PHE A 151 -3.46 -9.23 1.67
CA PHE A 151 -4.15 -9.70 2.87
C PHE A 151 -4.23 -8.64 3.98
N HIS A 152 -3.13 -7.95 4.29
CA HIS A 152 -3.11 -6.94 5.36
C HIS A 152 -4.06 -5.79 5.07
N THR A 153 -4.07 -5.32 3.83
CA THR A 153 -4.97 -4.24 3.40
C THR A 153 -6.42 -4.66 3.49
N LYS A 154 -6.80 -5.86 3.00
CA LYS A 154 -8.15 -6.40 3.18
C LYS A 154 -8.54 -6.44 4.65
N TYR A 155 -7.64 -6.94 5.51
CA TYR A 155 -7.88 -7.04 6.95
C TYR A 155 -8.13 -5.66 7.59
N ILE A 156 -7.31 -4.66 7.27
CA ILE A 156 -7.44 -3.31 7.80
C ILE A 156 -8.74 -2.66 7.33
N LEU A 157 -9.02 -2.71 6.04
CA LEU A 157 -10.23 -2.12 5.46
C LEU A 157 -11.50 -2.74 6.05
N LYS A 158 -11.54 -4.07 6.20
CA LYS A 158 -12.69 -4.79 6.77
C LYS A 158 -12.88 -4.52 8.25
N ASN A 159 -11.83 -4.56 9.05
CA ASN A 159 -11.96 -4.54 10.52
C ASN A 159 -11.92 -3.12 11.11
N TYR A 160 -11.24 -2.19 10.47
CA TYR A 160 -11.06 -0.83 10.98
C TYR A 160 -11.86 0.21 10.23
N LEU A 161 -12.00 0.10 8.91
CA LEU A 161 -12.87 0.98 8.13
C LEU A 161 -14.27 0.38 7.90
N LYS A 162 -14.53 -0.84 8.38
CA LYS A 162 -15.80 -1.56 8.23
C LYS A 162 -16.31 -1.63 6.79
N LEU A 163 -15.41 -1.63 5.82
CA LEU A 163 -15.75 -1.77 4.42
C LEU A 163 -16.16 -3.22 4.14
N ILE A 164 -17.31 -3.41 3.51
CA ILE A 164 -17.76 -4.72 3.03
C ILE A 164 -17.03 -5.01 1.72
N LEU A 165 -15.94 -5.78 1.81
CA LEU A 165 -15.24 -6.29 0.63
C LEU A 165 -15.66 -7.74 0.42
N VAL A 166 -16.05 -8.08 -0.80
CA VAL A 166 -16.31 -9.49 -1.18
C VAL A 166 -14.97 -10.21 -1.30
N ASP A 167 -14.90 -11.41 -0.71
CA ASP A 167 -13.71 -12.28 -0.71
C ASP A 167 -13.40 -12.86 -2.10
#